data_637f8f6eaedec38c9426dfc3e4cce543
#
_entry.id   637f8f6eaedec38c9426dfc3e4cce543
#
_cell.length_a   1.000
_cell.length_b   1.000
_cell.length_c   1.000
_cell.angle_alpha   90.00
_cell.angle_beta   90.00
_cell.angle_gamma   90.00
#
_symmetry.space_group_name_H-M   'P 1'
#
loop_
_entity.id
_entity.type
_entity.pdbx_description
1 polymer ?
#
loop_
_entity_poly.entity_id
_entity_poly.type
_entity_poly.pdbx_seq_one_letter_code
_entity_poly.pdbx_strand_id
1 'polypeptide(L)'
;AFSAAVVSFISLTNAGVALRHGHRYVDWLFVRRILLGMIPAMALGIILLTYLSEHYYVLLKTLLGFAIILAGTSLMIAPAPFSAQSSGLMFTLFGTFGGLLAGLYSAGGAPLAYFAYRQPLSINTIRFSLLAVFGVSTAIRAAMIGVSGQLNVAILQMSAVAIPMVIVVTLVASRYVQL
;
A
#
# COMPACT_ATOMS: atom_id res chain seq x y z
N ALA A 1 0.00 -8.08 -15.07
CA ALA A 1 -1.40 -7.85 -14.66
C ALA A 1 -1.90 -8.97 -13.73
N PHE A 2 -1.73 -10.25 -14.08
CA PHE A 2 -2.25 -11.41 -13.34
C PHE A 2 -1.80 -11.46 -11.86
N SER A 3 -0.50 -11.44 -11.58
CA SER A 3 0.05 -11.50 -10.22
C SER A 3 -0.38 -10.31 -9.36
N ALA A 4 -0.48 -9.12 -9.96
CA ALA A 4 -0.92 -7.92 -9.24
C ALA A 4 -2.39 -8.01 -8.78
N ALA A 5 -3.26 -8.63 -9.57
CA ALA A 5 -4.66 -8.84 -9.20
C ALA A 5 -4.78 -9.82 -8.03
N VAL A 6 -4.11 -10.97 -8.09
CA VAL A 6 -4.10 -11.97 -7.00
C VAL A 6 -3.58 -11.36 -5.71
N VAL A 7 -2.45 -10.65 -5.75
CA VAL A 7 -1.88 -9.96 -4.58
C VAL A 7 -2.85 -8.93 -4.01
N SER A 8 -3.61 -8.22 -4.86
CA SER A 8 -4.60 -7.25 -4.40
C SER A 8 -5.72 -7.91 -3.59
N PHE A 9 -6.27 -9.03 -4.04
CA PHE A 9 -7.31 -9.76 -3.30
C PHE A 9 -6.79 -10.32 -1.97
N ILE A 10 -5.58 -10.88 -1.97
CA ILE A 10 -4.91 -11.37 -0.76
C ILE A 10 -4.70 -10.24 0.24
N SER A 11 -4.15 -9.11 -0.20
CA SER A 11 -3.88 -7.94 0.65
C SER A 11 -5.15 -7.33 1.21
N LEU A 12 -6.22 -7.30 0.41
CA LEU A 12 -7.53 -6.79 0.87
C LEU A 12 -8.12 -7.69 1.97
N THR A 13 -8.04 -9.00 1.80
CA THR A 13 -8.48 -9.96 2.81
C THR A 13 -7.69 -9.81 4.10
N ASN A 14 -6.35 -9.73 3.99
CA ASN A 14 -5.48 -9.51 5.14
C ASN A 14 -5.80 -8.20 5.88
N ALA A 15 -5.95 -7.09 5.14
CA ALA A 15 -6.31 -5.81 5.71
C ALA A 15 -7.68 -5.87 6.42
N GLY A 16 -8.68 -6.52 5.82
CA GLY A 16 -10.01 -6.67 6.40
C GLY A 16 -10.02 -7.48 7.71
N VAL A 17 -9.29 -8.59 7.76
CA VAL A 17 -9.17 -9.43 8.96
C VAL A 17 -8.42 -8.69 10.07
N ALA A 18 -7.30 -8.07 9.75
CA ALA A 18 -6.47 -7.39 10.74
C ALA A 18 -7.15 -6.11 11.30
N LEU A 19 -7.86 -5.34 10.45
CA LEU A 19 -8.59 -4.15 10.88
C LEU A 19 -9.79 -4.46 11.80
N ARG A 20 -10.40 -5.64 11.71
CA ARG A 20 -11.47 -6.03 12.63
C ARG A 20 -11.06 -5.94 14.09
N HIS A 21 -9.81 -6.29 14.41
CA HIS A 21 -9.27 -6.28 15.77
C HIS A 21 -8.63 -4.95 16.15
N GLY A 22 -8.18 -4.14 15.18
CA GLY A 22 -7.39 -2.93 15.42
C GLY A 22 -8.04 -1.61 15.00
N HIS A 23 -9.30 -1.60 14.58
CA HIS A 23 -9.96 -0.39 14.08
C HIS A 23 -9.96 0.80 15.06
N ARG A 24 -9.91 0.53 16.38
CA ARG A 24 -9.84 1.55 17.44
C ARG A 24 -8.53 2.32 17.47
N TYR A 25 -7.46 1.73 16.92
CA TYR A 25 -6.14 2.37 16.85
C TYR A 25 -5.91 3.13 15.55
N VAL A 26 -6.87 3.12 14.62
CA VAL A 26 -6.75 3.82 13.34
C VAL A 26 -6.94 5.31 13.54
N ASP A 27 -5.92 6.09 13.17
CA ASP A 27 -6.05 7.55 13.05
C ASP A 27 -6.67 7.89 11.68
N TRP A 28 -7.98 8.11 11.68
CA TRP A 28 -8.73 8.44 10.47
C TRP A 28 -8.31 9.75 9.81
N LEU A 29 -7.78 10.71 10.59
CA LEU A 29 -7.27 11.96 10.05
C LEU A 29 -5.98 11.72 9.25
N PHE A 30 -5.08 10.90 9.79
CA PHE A 30 -3.89 10.40 9.11
C PHE A 30 -4.25 9.70 7.80
N VAL A 31 -5.17 8.73 7.86
CA VAL A 31 -5.62 7.93 6.71
C VAL A 31 -6.19 8.84 5.62
N ARG A 32 -7.11 9.74 5.97
CA ARG A 32 -7.75 10.65 5.02
C ARG A 32 -6.75 11.58 4.33
N ARG A 33 -5.81 12.16 5.05
CA ARG A 33 -4.80 13.07 4.48
C ARG A 33 -3.87 12.36 3.51
N ILE A 34 -3.46 11.13 3.80
CA ILE A 34 -2.65 10.31 2.87
C ILE A 34 -3.47 9.92 1.65
N LEU A 35 -4.71 9.43 1.82
CA LEU A 35 -5.55 8.98 0.72
C LEU A 35 -5.90 10.11 -0.26
N LEU A 36 -6.05 11.35 0.21
CA LEU A 36 -6.29 12.52 -0.65
C LEU A 36 -5.17 12.72 -1.69
N GLY A 37 -3.91 12.49 -1.32
CA GLY A 37 -2.80 12.53 -2.29
C GLY A 37 -2.63 11.20 -3.04
N MET A 38 -2.84 10.08 -2.35
CA MET A 38 -2.54 8.74 -2.86
C MET A 38 -3.47 8.31 -3.99
N ILE A 39 -4.77 8.56 -3.88
CA ILE A 39 -5.76 8.09 -4.87
C ILE A 39 -5.54 8.72 -6.25
N PRO A 40 -5.49 10.06 -6.40
CA PRO A 40 -5.27 10.67 -7.71
C PRO A 40 -3.89 10.31 -8.28
N ALA A 41 -2.85 10.27 -7.44
CA ALA A 41 -1.51 9.89 -7.88
C ALA A 41 -1.42 8.42 -8.32
N MET A 42 -2.15 7.52 -7.67
CA MET A 42 -2.23 6.11 -8.08
C MET A 42 -2.91 5.96 -9.45
N ALA A 43 -3.99 6.70 -9.69
CA ALA A 43 -4.65 6.70 -10.99
C ALA A 43 -3.70 7.21 -12.10
N LEU A 44 -3.00 8.32 -11.85
CA LEU A 44 -1.97 8.83 -12.76
C LEU A 44 -0.83 7.81 -12.97
N GLY A 45 -0.39 7.14 -11.92
CA GLY A 45 0.64 6.10 -11.99
C GLY A 45 0.23 4.92 -12.87
N ILE A 46 -1.01 4.48 -12.81
CA ILE A 46 -1.54 3.38 -13.66
C ILE A 46 -1.58 3.83 -15.13
N ILE A 47 -2.07 5.05 -15.41
CA ILE A 47 -2.10 5.61 -16.76
C ILE A 47 -0.68 5.73 -17.33
N LEU A 48 0.23 6.27 -16.51
CA LEU A 48 1.64 6.43 -16.90
C LEU A 48 2.33 5.08 -17.11
N LEU A 49 2.02 4.06 -16.31
CA LEU A 49 2.52 2.70 -16.49
C LEU A 49 2.12 2.15 -17.88
N THR A 50 0.86 2.30 -18.26
CA THR A 50 0.37 1.82 -19.56
C THR A 50 1.13 2.49 -20.69
N TYR A 51 1.27 3.81 -20.65
CA TYR A 51 1.99 4.58 -21.67
C TYR A 51 3.49 4.25 -21.73
N LEU A 52 4.17 4.21 -20.59
CA LEU A 52 5.60 3.94 -20.54
C LEU A 52 5.94 2.48 -20.87
N SER A 53 5.07 1.53 -20.55
CA SER A 53 5.32 0.12 -20.86
C SER A 53 5.37 -0.17 -22.35
N GLU A 54 4.65 0.61 -23.16
CA GLU A 54 4.62 0.46 -24.61
C GLU A 54 5.81 1.14 -25.29
N HIS A 55 6.26 2.30 -24.77
CA HIS A 55 7.23 3.15 -25.47
C HIS A 55 8.60 3.20 -24.79
N TYR A 56 8.68 3.05 -23.46
CA TYR A 56 9.90 3.32 -22.67
C TYR A 56 10.15 2.25 -21.60
N TYR A 57 10.12 0.99 -21.97
CA TYR A 57 10.28 -0.13 -21.04
C TYR A 57 11.58 -0.10 -20.22
N VAL A 58 12.70 0.32 -20.85
CA VAL A 58 14.00 0.44 -20.17
C VAL A 58 13.96 1.53 -19.10
N LEU A 59 13.38 2.69 -19.43
CA LEU A 59 13.21 3.80 -18.48
C LEU A 59 12.37 3.37 -17.27
N LEU A 60 11.29 2.63 -17.50
CA LEU A 60 10.42 2.12 -16.45
C LEU A 60 11.20 1.21 -15.48
N LYS A 61 12.02 0.28 -15.99
CA LYS A 61 12.87 -0.60 -15.17
C LYS A 61 13.93 0.18 -14.38
N THR A 62 14.55 1.17 -14.99
CA THR A 62 15.58 1.99 -14.33
C THR A 62 14.98 2.81 -13.19
N LEU A 63 13.79 3.42 -13.41
CA LEU A 63 13.06 4.13 -12.37
C LEU A 63 12.63 3.21 -11.23
N LEU A 64 12.21 1.98 -11.54
CA LEU A 64 11.89 0.98 -10.50
C LEU A 64 13.13 0.65 -9.66
N GLY A 65 14.26 0.37 -10.29
CA GLY A 65 15.52 0.08 -9.59
C GLY A 65 15.92 1.23 -8.66
N PHE A 66 15.85 2.46 -9.15
CA PHE A 66 16.12 3.65 -8.36
C PHE A 66 15.15 3.82 -7.18
N ALA A 67 13.85 3.61 -7.41
CA ALA A 67 12.83 3.67 -6.35
C ALA A 67 13.07 2.61 -5.26
N ILE A 68 13.47 1.38 -5.63
CA ILE A 68 13.79 0.31 -4.67
C ILE A 68 15.03 0.68 -3.85
N ILE A 69 16.08 1.19 -4.47
CA ILE A 69 17.32 1.63 -3.79
C ILE A 69 16.98 2.76 -2.80
N LEU A 70 16.25 3.78 -3.23
CA LEU A 70 15.84 4.89 -2.36
C LEU A 70 14.98 4.41 -1.19
N ALA A 71 14.04 3.52 -1.44
CA ALA A 71 13.19 2.97 -0.40
C ALA A 71 14.00 2.13 0.60
N GLY A 72 14.88 1.25 0.12
CA GLY A 72 15.74 0.42 0.95
C GLY A 72 16.70 1.25 1.80
N THR A 73 17.40 2.20 1.20
CA THR A 73 18.32 3.09 1.93
C THR A 73 17.58 3.97 2.94
N SER A 74 16.41 4.49 2.59
CA SER A 74 15.59 5.27 3.51
C SER A 74 15.17 4.48 4.75
N LEU A 75 14.85 3.20 4.61
CA LEU A 75 14.49 2.33 5.73
C LEU A 75 15.71 1.93 6.58
N MET A 76 16.89 1.81 5.98
CA MET A 76 18.13 1.48 6.69
C MET A 76 18.63 2.63 7.59
N ILE A 77 18.40 3.87 7.20
CA ILE A 77 18.81 5.09 7.94
C ILE A 77 17.84 5.31 9.12
N ALA A 78 17.34 4.38 9.81
CA ALA A 78 16.51 4.48 11.01
C ALA A 78 16.35 5.92 11.55
N PRO A 79 15.58 6.81 10.89
CA PRO A 79 15.58 8.23 11.22
C PRO A 79 14.88 8.46 12.55
N ALA A 80 15.39 9.41 13.34
CA ALA A 80 14.77 9.82 14.60
C ALA A 80 13.30 10.28 14.35
N PRO A 81 12.38 9.96 15.27
CA PRO A 81 11.01 10.46 15.20
C PRO A 81 10.98 11.99 15.19
N PHE A 82 10.00 12.57 14.53
CA PHE A 82 9.78 14.01 14.57
C PHE A 82 9.35 14.45 15.98
N SER A 83 9.79 15.63 16.39
CA SER A 83 9.40 16.22 17.69
C SER A 83 7.91 16.61 17.73
N ALA A 84 7.31 16.90 16.59
CA ALA A 84 5.89 17.25 16.44
C ALA A 84 5.28 16.55 15.22
N GLN A 85 3.95 16.41 15.23
CA GLN A 85 3.23 15.84 14.10
C GLN A 85 3.40 16.72 12.86
N SER A 86 3.71 16.11 11.73
CA SER A 86 3.91 16.82 10.47
C SER A 86 2.64 17.54 10.02
N SER A 87 2.80 18.57 9.20
CA SER A 87 1.68 19.31 8.62
C SER A 87 0.83 18.42 7.68
N GLY A 88 -0.45 18.76 7.52
CA GLY A 88 -1.35 18.03 6.63
C GLY A 88 -0.85 17.93 5.19
N LEU A 89 -0.12 18.98 4.72
CA LEU A 89 0.49 19.01 3.39
C LEU A 89 1.55 17.90 3.22
N MET A 90 2.37 17.65 4.25
CA MET A 90 3.37 16.57 4.20
C MET A 90 2.72 15.19 4.06
N PHE A 91 1.61 14.95 4.78
CA PHE A 91 0.85 13.70 4.62
C PHE A 91 0.36 13.51 3.18
N THR A 92 -0.17 14.57 2.57
CA THR A 92 -0.64 14.55 1.19
C THR A 92 0.50 14.35 0.20
N LEU A 93 1.64 15.02 0.38
CA LEU A 93 2.83 14.85 -0.46
C LEU A 93 3.39 13.42 -0.42
N PHE A 94 3.57 12.85 0.78
CA PHE A 94 3.98 11.45 0.90
C PHE A 94 2.93 10.48 0.38
N GLY A 95 1.65 10.82 0.54
CA GLY A 95 0.53 10.11 -0.09
C GLY A 95 0.62 10.11 -1.61
N THR A 96 0.87 11.28 -2.22
CA THR A 96 1.04 11.44 -3.67
C THR A 96 2.23 10.62 -4.17
N PHE A 97 3.38 10.72 -3.52
CA PHE A 97 4.56 9.96 -3.89
C PHE A 97 4.35 8.45 -3.74
N GLY A 98 3.80 8.02 -2.60
CA GLY A 98 3.44 6.62 -2.37
C GLY A 98 2.38 6.12 -3.35
N GLY A 99 1.39 6.94 -3.68
CA GLY A 99 0.34 6.63 -4.67
C GLY A 99 0.89 6.44 -6.07
N LEU A 100 1.80 7.31 -6.51
CA LEU A 100 2.45 7.19 -7.81
C LEU A 100 3.23 5.87 -7.91
N LEU A 101 4.04 5.54 -6.90
CA LEU A 101 4.77 4.27 -6.85
C LEU A 101 3.85 3.06 -6.72
N ALA A 102 2.73 3.19 -6.02
CA ALA A 102 1.72 2.14 -5.95
C ALA A 102 1.06 1.90 -7.31
N GLY A 103 0.77 2.96 -8.07
CA GLY A 103 0.23 2.87 -9.42
C GLY A 103 1.21 2.26 -10.41
N LEU A 104 2.44 2.74 -10.44
CA LEU A 104 3.49 2.28 -11.36
C LEU A 104 3.97 0.85 -11.04
N TYR A 105 4.25 0.55 -9.78
CA TYR A 105 5.02 -0.64 -9.40
C TYR A 105 4.36 -1.51 -8.32
N SER A 106 3.18 -1.14 -7.82
CA SER A 106 2.58 -1.76 -6.61
C SER A 106 3.45 -1.63 -5.34
N ALA A 107 4.39 -0.70 -5.31
CA ALA A 107 5.44 -0.55 -4.30
C ALA A 107 5.31 0.75 -3.48
N GLY A 108 4.11 1.28 -3.30
CA GLY A 108 3.86 2.51 -2.54
C GLY A 108 4.06 2.40 -1.02
N GLY A 109 4.28 1.20 -0.50
CA GLY A 109 4.35 0.95 0.93
C GLY A 109 5.58 1.53 1.62
N ALA A 110 6.75 1.41 1.00
CA ALA A 110 8.01 1.80 1.61
C ALA A 110 8.11 3.31 1.96
N PRO A 111 7.82 4.25 1.06
CA PRO A 111 7.88 5.68 1.39
C PRO A 111 6.81 6.08 2.42
N LEU A 112 5.64 5.47 2.38
CA LEU A 112 4.58 5.71 3.36
C LEU A 112 4.96 5.18 4.74
N ALA A 113 5.53 3.97 4.82
CA ALA A 113 6.03 3.41 6.07
C ALA A 113 7.15 4.28 6.66
N TYR A 114 8.14 4.67 5.86
CA TYR A 114 9.21 5.57 6.30
C TYR A 114 8.66 6.85 6.91
N PHE A 115 7.74 7.52 6.24
CA PHE A 115 7.12 8.75 6.74
C PHE A 115 6.28 8.52 8.00
N ALA A 116 5.49 7.44 8.03
CA ALA A 116 4.61 7.12 9.15
C ALA A 116 5.39 6.79 10.42
N TYR A 117 6.48 6.02 10.32
CA TYR A 117 7.31 5.68 11.49
C TYR A 117 8.09 6.87 12.05
N ARG A 118 8.18 7.98 11.34
CA ARG A 118 8.74 9.24 11.85
C ARG A 118 7.72 10.10 12.59
N GLN A 119 6.43 9.79 12.51
CA GLN A 119 5.43 10.55 13.24
C GLN A 119 5.45 10.22 14.74
N PRO A 120 5.22 11.19 15.64
CA PRO A 120 5.15 10.99 17.08
C PRO A 120 3.82 10.31 17.47
N LEU A 121 3.56 9.14 16.92
CA LEU A 121 2.38 8.32 17.16
C LEU A 121 2.76 6.98 17.75
N SER A 122 1.83 6.32 18.44
CA SER A 122 2.08 4.97 18.93
C SER A 122 2.29 3.99 17.79
N ILE A 123 3.15 2.99 17.98
CA ILE A 123 3.45 1.97 16.97
C ILE A 123 2.17 1.28 16.48
N ASN A 124 1.22 1.02 17.39
CA ASN A 124 -0.06 0.42 17.03
C ASN A 124 -0.89 1.35 16.14
N THR A 125 -0.95 2.64 16.45
CA THR A 125 -1.64 3.63 15.61
C THR A 125 -1.03 3.69 14.21
N ILE A 126 0.29 3.73 14.11
CA ILE A 126 1.00 3.73 12.83
C ILE A 126 0.68 2.47 12.02
N ARG A 127 0.80 1.29 12.63
CA ARG A 127 0.56 0.00 11.95
C ARG A 127 -0.86 -0.12 11.43
N PHE A 128 -1.87 0.16 12.27
CA PHE A 128 -3.26 0.03 11.86
C PHE A 128 -3.71 1.13 10.88
N SER A 129 -3.17 2.34 10.99
CA SER A 129 -3.42 3.41 10.03
C SER A 129 -2.81 3.12 8.66
N LEU A 130 -1.57 2.62 8.61
CA LEU A 130 -0.95 2.16 7.36
C LEU A 130 -1.74 0.99 6.74
N LEU A 131 -2.16 0.04 7.57
CA LEU A 131 -2.97 -1.09 7.11
C LEU A 131 -4.30 -0.63 6.52
N ALA A 132 -4.95 0.38 7.10
CA ALA A 132 -6.15 0.99 6.56
C ALA A 132 -5.88 1.69 5.22
N VAL A 133 -4.80 2.48 5.12
CA VAL A 133 -4.39 3.11 3.85
C VAL A 133 -4.15 2.07 2.76
N PHE A 134 -3.41 1.00 3.07
CA PHE A 134 -3.14 -0.06 2.11
C PHE A 134 -4.39 -0.87 1.77
N GLY A 135 -5.26 -1.12 2.73
CA GLY A 135 -6.55 -1.76 2.49
C GLY A 135 -7.42 -0.99 1.50
N VAL A 136 -7.58 0.32 1.72
CA VAL A 136 -8.36 1.19 0.83
C VAL A 136 -7.71 1.29 -0.55
N SER A 137 -6.39 1.52 -0.63
CA SER A 137 -5.69 1.62 -1.93
C SER A 137 -5.77 0.32 -2.73
N THR A 138 -5.68 -0.82 -2.05
CA THR A 138 -5.80 -2.13 -2.69
C THR A 138 -7.24 -2.42 -3.15
N ALA A 139 -8.25 -1.98 -2.37
CA ALA A 139 -9.65 -2.08 -2.77
C ALA A 139 -9.95 -1.27 -4.03
N ILE A 140 -9.45 -0.04 -4.10
CA ILE A 140 -9.58 0.82 -5.28
C ILE A 140 -8.91 0.17 -6.49
N ARG A 141 -7.69 -0.34 -6.32
CA ARG A 141 -6.97 -1.04 -7.38
C ARG A 141 -7.70 -2.30 -7.86
N ALA A 142 -8.22 -3.12 -6.95
CA ALA A 142 -9.02 -4.29 -7.29
C ALA A 142 -10.28 -3.91 -8.06
N ALA A 143 -10.96 -2.82 -7.68
CA ALA A 143 -12.11 -2.30 -8.39
C ALA A 143 -11.74 -1.82 -9.81
N MET A 144 -10.61 -1.11 -9.97
CA MET A 144 -10.13 -0.66 -11.29
C MET A 144 -9.80 -1.85 -12.22
N ILE A 145 -9.17 -2.90 -11.70
CA ILE A 145 -8.89 -4.15 -12.45
C ILE A 145 -10.21 -4.83 -12.82
N GLY A 146 -11.19 -4.83 -11.94
CA GLY A 146 -12.52 -5.39 -12.19
C GLY A 146 -13.24 -4.68 -13.34
N VAL A 147 -13.24 -3.35 -13.32
CA VAL A 147 -13.89 -2.52 -14.36
C VAL A 147 -13.17 -2.60 -15.71
N SER A 148 -11.85 -2.76 -15.71
CA SER A 148 -11.07 -2.89 -16.96
C SER A 148 -11.21 -4.26 -17.66
N GLY A 149 -12.05 -5.17 -17.16
CA GLY A 149 -12.31 -6.47 -17.77
C GLY A 149 -11.12 -7.45 -17.73
N GLN A 150 -10.08 -7.15 -16.98
CA GLN A 150 -8.87 -7.98 -16.86
C GLN A 150 -9.04 -9.15 -15.88
N LEU A 151 -10.23 -9.35 -15.31
CA LEU A 151 -10.54 -10.49 -14.46
C LEU A 151 -10.64 -11.76 -15.32
N ASN A 152 -9.71 -12.68 -15.11
CA ASN A 152 -9.73 -14.01 -15.73
C ASN A 152 -10.10 -15.06 -14.66
N VAL A 153 -10.76 -16.14 -15.09
CA VAL A 153 -11.13 -17.28 -14.22
C VAL A 153 -9.92 -17.81 -13.45
N ALA A 154 -8.74 -17.83 -14.06
CA ALA A 154 -7.50 -18.23 -13.41
C ALA A 154 -7.12 -17.34 -12.22
N ILE A 155 -7.39 -16.03 -12.28
CA ILE A 155 -7.17 -15.09 -11.16
C ILE A 155 -8.09 -15.44 -9.98
N LEU A 156 -9.36 -15.73 -10.28
CA LEU A 156 -10.34 -16.10 -9.25
C LEU A 156 -9.99 -17.43 -8.58
N GLN A 157 -9.58 -18.43 -9.36
CA GLN A 157 -9.18 -19.75 -8.83
C GLN A 157 -7.95 -19.65 -7.92
N MET A 158 -6.89 -18.96 -8.35
CA MET A 158 -5.70 -18.76 -7.52
C MET A 158 -5.99 -17.92 -6.26
N SER A 159 -6.83 -16.90 -6.38
CA SER A 159 -7.24 -16.12 -5.23
C SER A 159 -8.07 -16.94 -4.25
N ALA A 160 -8.97 -17.80 -4.73
CA ALA A 160 -9.78 -18.68 -3.89
C ALA A 160 -8.95 -19.69 -3.08
N VAL A 161 -7.83 -20.16 -3.62
CA VAL A 161 -6.89 -21.04 -2.89
C VAL A 161 -6.04 -20.25 -1.90
N ALA A 162 -5.57 -19.06 -2.29
CA ALA A 162 -4.68 -18.26 -1.46
C ALA A 162 -5.40 -17.58 -0.27
N ILE A 163 -6.64 -17.15 -0.43
CA ILE A 163 -7.41 -16.43 0.60
C ILE A 163 -7.54 -17.23 1.90
N PRO A 164 -7.97 -18.51 1.92
CA PRO A 164 -8.06 -19.28 3.15
C PRO A 164 -6.71 -19.40 3.89
N MET A 165 -5.64 -19.62 3.14
CA MET A 165 -4.30 -19.72 3.70
C MET A 165 -3.88 -18.41 4.39
N VAL A 166 -4.13 -17.28 3.73
CA VAL A 166 -3.83 -15.95 4.30
C VAL A 166 -4.67 -15.65 5.53
N ILE A 167 -5.95 -16.00 5.53
CA ILE A 167 -6.82 -15.84 6.70
C ILE A 167 -6.25 -16.62 7.89
N VAL A 168 -5.91 -17.89 7.70
CA VAL A 168 -5.35 -18.75 8.77
C VAL A 168 -4.05 -18.15 9.29
N VAL A 169 -3.11 -17.81 8.41
CA VAL A 169 -1.82 -17.22 8.80
C VAL A 169 -2.01 -15.90 9.54
N THR A 170 -2.91 -15.03 9.06
CA THR A 170 -3.19 -13.73 9.69
C THR A 170 -3.81 -13.90 11.08
N LEU A 171 -4.76 -14.83 11.25
CA LEU A 171 -5.37 -15.11 12.54
C LEU A 171 -4.37 -15.71 13.54
N VAL A 172 -3.54 -16.63 13.08
CA VAL A 172 -2.46 -17.20 13.89
C VAL A 172 -1.46 -16.12 14.30
N ALA A 173 -0.96 -15.34 13.34
CA ALA A 173 -0.02 -14.26 13.62
C ALA A 173 -0.60 -13.20 14.56
N SER A 174 -1.87 -12.81 14.39
CA SER A 174 -2.53 -11.84 15.27
C SER A 174 -2.63 -12.33 16.71
N ARG A 175 -2.76 -13.64 16.92
CA ARG A 175 -2.84 -14.26 18.26
C ARG A 175 -1.47 -14.28 18.96
N TYR A 176 -0.37 -14.46 18.20
CA TYR A 176 0.99 -14.45 18.75
C TYR A 176 1.57 -13.03 18.96
N VAL A 177 1.10 -12.03 18.24
CA VAL A 177 1.58 -10.64 18.36
C VAL A 177 0.89 -9.89 19.53
N GLN A 178 -0.17 -10.44 20.10
CA GLN A 178 -0.83 -9.90 21.30
C GLN A 178 -0.17 -10.36 22.62
N LEU A 179 0.89 -11.15 22.54
CA LEU A 179 1.77 -11.49 23.66
C LEU A 179 2.98 -10.58 23.69
#